data_6aad21b32b997e9001c025774939e3ee
#
_entry.id   6aad21b32b997e9001c025774939e3ee
#
_cell.length_a   1.000
_cell.length_b   1.000
_cell.length_c   1.000
_cell.angle_alpha   90.00
_cell.angle_beta   90.00
_cell.angle_gamma   90.00
#
_symmetry.space_group_name_H-M   'P 1'
#
loop_
_entity.id
_entity.type
_entity.pdbx_description
1 polymer ?
#
loop_
_entity_poly.entity_id
_entity_poly.type
_entity_poly.pdbx_seq_one_letter_code
_entity_poly.pdbx_strand_id
1 'polypeptide(L)'
;MKKSGPQESTSPSQLIDARIKELGDWRGMMLSRLRTLIKEADPEVVEEWKWREVPVWSHDGLICTGEETYKNVVKMTFAKGAALDDPSDLFNSSLDGNTRRAIDFREGEKIDEEALKTLVCAAVTLNKSKAKT
;
A
#
# COMPACT_ATOMS: atom_id res chain seq x y z
N MET A 1 16.29 -27.79 -5.58
CA MET A 1 15.98 -27.56 -5.44
C MET A 1 15.35 -27.36 -5.40
N LYS A 2 14.82 -27.09 -5.23
CA LYS A 2 14.21 -26.80 -5.15
C LYS A 2 13.45 -26.82 -4.82
N LYS A 3 13.12 -26.83 -4.78
CA LYS A 3 12.35 -26.69 -4.40
C LYS A 3 11.22 -26.97 -4.24
N SER A 4 11.11 -27.56 -3.76
CA SER A 4 9.82 -27.86 -3.19
C SER A 4 8.84 -26.83 -3.68
N GLY A 5 7.65 -26.72 -3.13
CA GLY A 5 6.74 -25.70 -3.60
C GLY A 5 7.36 -24.31 -3.50
N PRO A 6 7.33 -23.54 -4.59
CA PRO A 6 7.89 -22.19 -4.55
C PRO A 6 7.31 -21.31 -3.47
N GLN A 7 6.04 -21.55 -3.11
CA GLN A 7 5.37 -20.73 -2.11
C GLN A 7 6.03 -20.81 -0.75
N GLU A 8 6.63 -21.95 -0.45
CA GLU A 8 7.24 -22.12 0.87
C GLU A 8 8.45 -21.24 1.07
N SER A 9 9.17 -20.98 -0.01
CA SER A 9 10.36 -20.16 0.07
C SER A 9 10.17 -18.76 -0.47
N THR A 10 8.96 -18.45 -0.91
CA THR A 10 8.68 -17.15 -1.53
C THR A 10 8.25 -16.15 -0.47
N SER A 11 9.01 -15.08 -0.34
CA SER A 11 8.70 -14.03 0.61
C SER A 11 7.54 -13.16 0.11
N PRO A 12 6.88 -12.43 1.01
CA PRO A 12 5.88 -11.46 0.57
C PRO A 12 6.43 -10.46 -0.44
N SER A 13 7.67 -10.00 -0.25
CA SER A 13 8.27 -9.05 -1.20
C SER A 13 8.40 -9.65 -2.58
N GLN A 14 8.76 -10.93 -2.66
CA GLN A 14 8.87 -11.62 -3.95
C GLN A 14 7.50 -11.81 -4.59
N LEU A 15 6.47 -12.05 -3.79
CA LEU A 15 5.11 -12.17 -4.31
C LEU A 15 4.63 -10.83 -4.88
N ILE A 16 4.99 -9.74 -4.21
CA ILE A 16 4.65 -8.40 -4.70
C ILE A 16 5.38 -8.12 -6.00
N ASP A 17 6.68 -8.50 -6.07
CA ASP A 17 7.45 -8.36 -7.30
C ASP A 17 6.77 -9.09 -8.46
N ALA A 18 6.32 -10.31 -8.19
CA ALA A 18 5.65 -11.12 -9.22
C ALA A 18 4.34 -10.50 -9.65
N ARG A 19 3.60 -9.93 -8.71
CA ARG A 19 2.33 -9.28 -9.02
C ARG A 19 2.53 -8.07 -9.92
N ILE A 20 3.52 -7.25 -9.60
CA ILE A 20 3.85 -6.08 -10.42
C ILE A 20 4.18 -6.51 -11.84
N LYS A 21 4.99 -7.56 -11.97
CA LYS A 21 5.39 -8.07 -13.27
C LYS A 21 4.20 -8.66 -14.02
N GLU A 22 3.34 -9.36 -13.30
CA GLU A 22 2.15 -9.99 -13.90
C GLU A 22 1.20 -8.96 -14.49
N LEU A 23 1.04 -7.83 -13.82
CA LEU A 23 0.16 -6.77 -14.33
C LEU A 23 0.64 -6.23 -15.66
N GLY A 24 1.96 -6.04 -15.79
CA GLY A 24 2.59 -5.79 -17.09
C GLY A 24 2.20 -4.52 -17.83
N ASP A 25 1.43 -3.64 -17.20
CA ASP A 25 1.00 -2.41 -17.83
C ASP A 25 1.13 -1.26 -16.83
N TRP A 26 0.43 -0.15 -17.07
CA TRP A 26 0.54 1.03 -16.22
C TRP A 26 0.21 0.72 -14.75
N ARG A 27 -0.64 -0.28 -14.50
CA ARG A 27 -1.01 -0.64 -13.13
C ARG A 27 0.18 -1.22 -12.39
N GLY A 28 0.97 -2.04 -13.07
CA GLY A 28 2.19 -2.57 -12.47
C GLY A 28 3.18 -1.46 -12.16
N MET A 29 3.34 -0.53 -13.10
CA MET A 29 4.23 0.61 -12.89
C MET A 29 3.76 1.48 -11.74
N MET A 30 2.46 1.72 -11.65
CA MET A 30 1.89 2.52 -10.57
C MET A 30 2.11 1.83 -9.23
N LEU A 31 1.79 0.55 -9.14
CA LEU A 31 1.98 -0.20 -7.89
C LEU A 31 3.45 -0.20 -7.48
N SER A 32 4.35 -0.37 -8.45
CA SER A 32 5.78 -0.34 -8.17
C SER A 32 6.21 1.01 -7.61
N ARG A 33 5.69 2.09 -8.18
CA ARG A 33 6.03 3.42 -7.70
C ARG A 33 5.51 3.66 -6.29
N LEU A 34 4.26 3.27 -6.04
CA LEU A 34 3.68 3.40 -4.71
C LEU A 34 4.49 2.63 -3.68
N ARG A 35 4.89 1.41 -4.04
CA ARG A 35 5.73 0.59 -3.17
C ARG A 35 7.04 1.30 -2.82
N THR A 36 7.68 1.88 -3.81
CA THR A 36 8.93 2.62 -3.61
C THR A 36 8.72 3.78 -2.64
N LEU A 37 7.64 4.54 -2.83
CA LEU A 37 7.35 5.68 -1.98
C LEU A 37 7.07 5.28 -0.53
N ILE A 38 6.35 4.17 -0.36
CA ILE A 38 6.08 3.65 0.99
C ILE A 38 7.40 3.30 1.68
N LYS A 39 8.29 2.63 0.97
CA LYS A 39 9.56 2.22 1.55
C LYS A 39 10.49 3.40 1.80
N GLU A 40 10.39 4.44 0.99
CA GLU A 40 11.16 5.66 1.23
C GLU A 40 10.65 6.40 2.46
N ALA A 41 9.33 6.42 2.64
CA ALA A 41 8.72 7.07 3.79
C ALA A 41 9.04 6.32 5.08
N ASP A 42 9.13 4.99 5.00
CA ASP A 42 9.37 4.16 6.17
C ASP A 42 10.28 3.00 5.80
N PRO A 43 11.61 3.20 5.96
CA PRO A 43 12.56 2.14 5.61
C PRO A 43 12.39 0.84 6.41
N GLU A 44 11.69 0.90 7.52
CA GLU A 44 11.46 -0.29 8.36
C GLU A 44 10.11 -0.96 8.10
N VAL A 45 9.40 -0.49 7.08
CA VAL A 45 8.10 -1.06 6.77
C VAL A 45 8.21 -2.55 6.43
N VAL A 46 7.22 -3.32 6.86
CA VAL A 46 7.16 -4.74 6.59
C VAL A 46 6.18 -4.97 5.45
N GLU A 47 6.62 -5.68 4.43
CA GLU A 47 5.74 -6.05 3.33
C GLU A 47 5.13 -7.41 3.63
N GLU A 48 3.82 -7.52 3.42
CA GLU A 48 3.09 -8.75 3.65
C GLU A 48 2.21 -9.06 2.46
N TRP A 49 1.73 -10.31 2.41
CA TRP A 49 0.88 -10.81 1.34
C TRP A 49 -0.28 -11.50 2.02
N LYS A 50 -1.44 -10.87 1.96
CA LYS A 50 -2.56 -11.34 2.75
C LYS A 50 -3.81 -11.49 1.93
N TRP A 51 -4.76 -12.13 2.53
CA TRP A 51 -6.08 -12.36 1.99
C TRP A 51 -6.01 -12.90 0.59
N ARG A 52 -6.36 -12.75 -0.33
CA ARG A 52 -6.19 -13.31 -1.65
C ARG A 52 -5.29 -12.39 -2.48
N GLU A 53 -3.99 -12.61 -2.32
CA GLU A 53 -3.02 -11.95 -3.19
C GLU A 53 -3.05 -10.42 -3.05
N VAL A 54 -3.18 -9.93 -1.83
CA VAL A 54 -3.17 -8.49 -1.60
C VAL A 54 -1.83 -8.07 -0.98
N PRO A 55 -1.09 -7.18 -1.66
CA PRO A 55 0.09 -6.58 -1.06
C PRO A 55 -0.31 -5.70 0.12
N VAL A 56 0.40 -5.84 1.22
CA VAL A 56 0.08 -5.15 2.46
C VAL A 56 1.38 -4.59 3.05
N TRP A 57 1.30 -3.40 3.61
CA TRP A 57 2.43 -2.76 4.28
C TRP A 57 2.05 -2.45 5.70
N SER A 58 2.94 -2.85 6.64
CA SER A 58 2.69 -2.78 8.07
C SER A 58 3.89 -2.23 8.83
N HIS A 59 3.63 -1.56 9.93
CA HIS A 59 4.64 -1.14 10.89
C HIS A 59 3.89 -0.88 12.20
N ASP A 60 4.05 -1.80 13.17
CA ASP A 60 3.29 -1.79 14.42
C ASP A 60 1.78 -1.81 14.15
N GLY A 61 1.40 -2.48 13.08
CA GLY A 61 0.03 -2.59 12.65
C GLY A 61 -0.10 -2.26 11.17
N LEU A 62 -1.26 -2.50 10.64
CA LEU A 62 -1.54 -2.30 9.22
C LEU A 62 -1.48 -0.81 8.87
N ILE A 63 -0.68 -0.50 7.84
CA ILE A 63 -0.63 0.86 7.29
C ILE A 63 -1.61 0.96 6.13
N CYS A 64 -1.34 0.21 5.07
CA CYS A 64 -2.13 0.30 3.84
C CYS A 64 -2.00 -0.95 3.02
N THR A 65 -2.87 -1.06 2.03
CA THR A 65 -2.84 -2.14 1.04
C THR A 65 -2.74 -1.54 -0.33
N GLY A 66 -2.23 -2.34 -1.29
CA GLY A 66 -2.18 -1.93 -2.69
C GLY A 66 -2.95 -2.93 -3.53
N GLU A 67 -4.02 -2.49 -4.14
CA GLU A 67 -4.87 -3.37 -4.94
C GLU A 67 -5.14 -2.75 -6.29
N GLU A 68 -5.11 -3.58 -7.34
CA GLU A 68 -5.72 -3.19 -8.59
C GLU A 68 -7.08 -3.89 -8.64
N THR A 69 -8.10 -3.19 -8.19
CA THR A 69 -9.43 -3.76 -8.09
C THR A 69 -10.13 -3.80 -9.42
N TYR A 70 -9.84 -2.81 -10.26
CA TYR A 70 -10.51 -2.64 -11.55
C TYR A 70 -9.48 -2.44 -12.64
N LYS A 71 -9.91 -2.62 -13.88
CA LYS A 71 -9.00 -2.51 -15.02
C LYS A 71 -8.35 -1.14 -15.16
N ASN A 72 -8.99 -0.11 -14.65
CA ASN A 72 -8.51 1.25 -14.85
C ASN A 72 -8.21 2.00 -13.55
N VAL A 73 -8.00 1.26 -12.45
CA VAL A 73 -7.72 1.88 -11.15
C VAL A 73 -6.74 1.02 -10.38
N VAL A 74 -5.75 1.68 -9.77
CA VAL A 74 -4.94 1.06 -8.70
C VAL A 74 -5.39 1.73 -7.40
N LYS A 75 -5.87 0.94 -6.47
CA LYS A 75 -6.41 1.44 -5.22
C LYS A 75 -5.43 1.22 -4.08
N MET A 76 -5.17 2.28 -3.32
CA MET A 76 -4.35 2.21 -2.12
C MET A 76 -5.24 2.56 -0.94
N THR A 77 -5.45 1.59 -0.05
CA THR A 77 -6.37 1.76 1.07
C THR A 77 -5.58 1.88 2.38
N PHE A 78 -5.81 2.96 3.10
CA PHE A 78 -5.22 3.17 4.41
C PHE A 78 -6.17 2.64 5.47
N ALA A 79 -5.69 1.69 6.28
CA ALA A 79 -6.54 0.99 7.24
C ALA A 79 -7.17 1.92 8.26
N LYS A 80 -6.47 2.98 8.64
CA LYS A 80 -6.95 3.95 9.62
C LYS A 80 -7.08 5.33 9.01
N GLY A 81 -7.39 5.37 7.73
CA GLY A 81 -7.40 6.62 6.97
C GLY A 81 -8.31 7.69 7.56
N ALA A 82 -9.44 7.28 8.15
CA ALA A 82 -10.38 8.24 8.71
C ALA A 82 -9.80 9.00 9.90
N ALA A 83 -8.76 8.45 10.54
CA ALA A 83 -8.10 9.08 11.67
C ALA A 83 -6.89 9.90 11.28
N LEU A 84 -6.56 9.95 9.99
CA LEU A 84 -5.38 10.66 9.50
C LEU A 84 -5.78 12.03 8.98
N ASP A 85 -4.94 13.03 9.26
CA ASP A 85 -5.05 14.30 8.58
C ASP A 85 -4.61 14.13 7.14
N ASP A 86 -5.34 14.73 6.23
CA ASP A 86 -5.04 14.65 4.81
C ASP A 86 -5.06 16.06 4.24
N PRO A 87 -4.06 16.87 4.60
CA PRO A 87 -4.07 18.29 4.21
C PRO A 87 -3.97 18.51 2.71
N SER A 88 -3.45 17.53 1.98
CA SER A 88 -3.33 17.62 0.52
C SER A 88 -4.53 17.00 -0.19
N ASP A 89 -5.51 16.53 0.56
CA ASP A 89 -6.76 16.00 0.01
C ASP A 89 -6.50 14.84 -0.95
N LEU A 90 -5.68 13.92 -0.50
CA LEU A 90 -5.33 12.75 -1.32
C LEU A 90 -6.44 11.71 -1.38
N PHE A 91 -7.14 11.49 -0.26
CA PHE A 91 -8.20 10.49 -0.24
C PHE A 91 -9.33 10.89 -1.17
N ASN A 92 -9.64 10.01 -2.11
CA ASN A 92 -10.68 10.26 -3.09
C ASN A 92 -11.63 9.08 -3.26
N SER A 93 -11.54 8.10 -2.36
CA SER A 93 -12.35 6.90 -2.44
C SER A 93 -12.61 6.40 -1.03
N SER A 94 -13.69 5.64 -0.86
CA SER A 94 -14.07 5.10 0.45
C SER A 94 -14.25 6.20 1.50
N LEU A 95 -14.74 7.36 1.08
CA LEU A 95 -14.84 8.53 1.96
C LEU A 95 -15.91 8.40 3.03
N ASP A 96 -16.85 7.49 2.86
CA ASP A 96 -17.91 7.25 3.85
C ASP A 96 -17.50 6.27 4.93
N GLY A 97 -16.30 5.68 4.82
CA GLY A 97 -15.84 4.71 5.79
C GLY A 97 -15.55 5.35 7.14
N ASN A 98 -15.88 4.64 8.19
CA ASN A 98 -15.59 5.12 9.55
C ASN A 98 -14.14 4.93 9.94
N THR A 99 -13.43 4.04 9.26
CA THR A 99 -12.07 3.69 9.60
C THR A 99 -11.14 3.83 8.40
N ARG A 100 -11.53 3.25 7.28
CA ARG A 100 -10.68 3.19 6.09
C ARG A 100 -10.94 4.35 5.16
N ARG A 101 -9.88 4.76 4.48
CA ARG A 101 -9.97 5.72 3.38
C ARG A 101 -9.03 5.26 2.29
N ALA A 102 -9.33 5.58 1.06
CA ALA A 102 -8.55 5.09 -0.06
C ALA A 102 -8.23 6.18 -1.07
N ILE A 103 -7.18 5.91 -1.84
CA ILE A 103 -6.80 6.74 -2.98
C ILE A 103 -6.89 5.85 -4.21
N ASP A 104 -7.66 6.28 -5.18
CA ASP A 104 -7.73 5.62 -6.47
C ASP A 104 -6.82 6.36 -7.43
N PHE A 105 -5.88 5.61 -8.02
CA PHE A 105 -4.96 6.15 -9.02
C PHE A 105 -5.36 5.62 -10.39
N ARG A 106 -5.44 6.50 -11.36
CA ARG A 106 -5.79 6.12 -12.73
C ARG A 106 -4.61 6.34 -13.64
N GLU A 107 -4.66 5.71 -14.80
CA GLU A 107 -3.59 5.81 -15.79
C GLU A 107 -3.30 7.26 -16.11
N GLY A 108 -2.02 7.60 -16.10
CA GLY A 108 -1.57 8.95 -16.44
C GLY A 108 -1.62 9.94 -15.30
N GLU A 109 -2.20 9.57 -14.16
CA GLU A 109 -2.24 10.47 -13.04
C GLU A 109 -0.87 10.60 -12.41
N LYS A 110 -0.54 11.82 -11.98
CA LYS A 110 0.69 12.06 -11.25
C LYS A 110 0.45 11.88 -9.76
N ILE A 111 1.43 11.28 -9.11
CA ILE A 111 1.38 11.10 -7.66
C ILE A 111 2.01 12.31 -7.01
N ASP A 112 1.32 12.90 -6.02
CA ASP A 112 1.91 13.90 -5.17
C ASP A 112 2.80 13.14 -4.18
N GLU A 113 4.04 12.92 -4.56
CA GLU A 113 4.90 11.98 -3.84
C GLU A 113 5.23 12.42 -2.43
N GLU A 114 5.48 13.71 -2.24
CA GLU A 114 5.81 14.21 -0.92
C GLU A 114 4.60 14.12 0.01
N ALA A 115 3.43 14.48 -0.49
CA ALA A 115 2.21 14.38 0.31
C ALA A 115 1.91 12.93 0.67
N LEU A 116 2.12 12.01 -0.27
CA LEU A 116 1.87 10.60 -0.01
C LEU A 116 2.83 10.05 1.05
N LYS A 117 4.11 10.41 0.96
CA LYS A 117 5.08 9.96 1.95
C LYS A 117 4.73 10.52 3.34
N THR A 118 4.28 11.76 3.40
CA THR A 118 3.83 12.36 4.65
C THR A 118 2.67 11.58 5.23
N LEU A 119 1.74 11.18 4.39
CA LEU A 119 0.58 10.42 4.83
C LEU A 119 0.97 9.04 5.37
N VAL A 120 1.92 8.37 4.71
CA VAL A 120 2.44 7.10 5.19
C VAL A 120 3.10 7.28 6.55
N CYS A 121 3.91 8.31 6.71
CA CYS A 121 4.55 8.59 8.00
C CYS A 121 3.54 8.85 9.09
N ALA A 122 2.46 9.56 8.76
CA ALA A 122 1.39 9.81 9.73
C ALA A 122 0.73 8.51 10.17
N ALA A 123 0.54 7.59 9.23
CA ALA A 123 -0.05 6.29 9.54
C ALA A 123 0.85 5.48 10.47
N VAL A 124 2.15 5.52 10.24
CA VAL A 124 3.12 4.84 11.09
C VAL A 124 3.09 5.44 12.50
N THR A 125 3.08 6.76 12.60
CA THR A 125 3.04 7.45 13.87
C THR A 125 1.78 7.08 14.65
N LEU A 126 0.66 7.02 13.97
CA LEU A 126 -0.60 6.65 14.60
C LEU A 126 -0.54 5.22 15.15
N ASN A 127 0.03 4.29 14.37
CA ASN A 127 0.16 2.91 14.81
C ASN A 127 1.05 2.81 16.06
N LYS A 128 2.16 3.53 16.07
CA LYS A 128 3.07 3.52 17.21
C LYS A 128 2.42 4.08 18.46
N SER A 129 1.65 5.13 18.29
CA SER A 129 0.93 5.74 19.40
C SER A 129 -0.04 4.74 20.03
N LYS A 130 -0.77 4.01 19.21
CA LYS A 130 -1.73 3.04 19.71
C LYS A 130 -1.05 1.80 20.29
N ALA A 131 0.10 1.43 19.73
CA ALA A 131 0.82 0.27 20.24
C ALA A 131 1.32 0.48 21.65
N LYS A 132 1.54 1.72 22.06
CA LYS A 132 2.03 2.04 23.39
C LYS A 132 0.94 2.08 24.44
N THR A 133 -0.30 2.10 24.02
CA THR A 133 -1.40 2.12 24.96
C THR A 133 -1.99 0.74 25.16
#